data_385c8dca59ab853c6cc770f1c04ce088
#
_entry.id   385c8dca59ab853c6cc770f1c04ce088
#
_cell.length_a   1.000
_cell.length_b   1.000
_cell.length_c   1.000
_cell.angle_alpha   90.00
_cell.angle_beta   90.00
_cell.angle_gamma   90.00
#
_symmetry.space_group_name_H-M   'P 1'
#
loop_
_entity.id
_entity.type
_entity.pdbx_description
1 polymer ?
#
loop_
_entity_poly.entity_id
_entity_poly.type
_entity_poly.pdbx_seq_one_letter_code
_entity_poly.pdbx_strand_id
1 'polypeptide(L)'
;GVVIHNENRFIFAEKDKSKNLKWHELKTIHKKEESSSDYIFEMFEESDGTSRLFDFIPMLIDMRANDAVYVIDEVDRSLHPMLTLKLLEMYNSLLRSDSQMQLICTTHESNLLSTAPIRQDEVWFVEKDKKGESHLSSLCEYKPRENVQKGYLNGRYGAIPFFGELNNIHWDDAK
;
A
#
# COMPACT_ATOMS: atom_id res chain seq x y z
N GLY A 1 15.39 11.18 14.50
CA GLY A 1 14.21 11.95 14.85
C GLY A 1 13.10 11.04 15.33
N VAL A 2 12.17 11.55 16.12
CA VAL A 2 10.94 10.83 16.50
C VAL A 2 9.82 11.43 15.66
N VAL A 3 9.10 10.61 14.93
CA VAL A 3 7.90 11.01 14.21
C VAL A 3 6.71 10.68 15.10
N ILE A 4 5.88 11.66 15.38
CA ILE A 4 4.61 11.47 16.08
C ILE A 4 3.51 11.76 15.05
N HIS A 5 2.80 10.71 14.69
CA HIS A 5 1.57 10.81 13.93
C HIS A 5 0.40 10.87 14.92
N ASN A 6 -0.31 11.98 14.92
CA ASN A 6 -1.61 12.10 15.57
C ASN A 6 -2.65 12.24 14.46
N GLU A 7 -3.90 11.81 14.70
CA GLU A 7 -4.99 11.74 13.73
C GLU A 7 -5.12 12.98 12.81
N ASN A 8 -4.62 14.12 13.25
CA ASN A 8 -4.76 15.39 12.54
C ASN A 8 -3.43 16.09 12.18
N ARG A 9 -2.27 15.61 12.65
CA ARG A 9 -1.00 16.33 12.45
C ARG A 9 0.17 15.38 12.27
N PHE A 10 1.04 15.71 11.32
CA PHE A 10 2.36 15.08 11.17
C PHE A 10 3.40 15.96 11.87
N ILE A 11 3.84 15.54 13.04
CA ILE A 11 4.84 16.26 13.84
C ILE A 11 6.09 15.39 13.94
N PHE A 12 7.23 15.94 13.63
CA PHE A 12 8.50 15.28 13.87
C PHE A 12 9.40 16.14 14.75
N ALA A 13 10.20 15.46 15.58
CA ALA A 13 11.15 16.11 16.46
C ALA A 13 12.58 15.79 16.01
N GLU A 14 13.40 16.79 15.87
CA GLU A 14 14.83 16.63 15.68
C GLU A 14 15.62 17.24 16.86
N LYS A 15 16.82 16.72 17.09
CA LYS A 15 17.75 17.35 18.03
C LYS A 15 18.62 18.33 17.27
N ASP A 16 18.64 19.58 17.72
CA ASP A 16 19.59 20.58 17.23
C ASP A 16 21.03 20.26 17.67
N LYS A 17 21.99 21.05 17.19
CA LYS A 17 23.42 20.90 17.56
C LYS A 17 23.66 21.03 19.06
N SER A 18 22.75 21.67 19.78
CA SER A 18 22.80 21.86 21.24
C SER A 18 22.04 20.79 22.02
N LYS A 19 21.57 19.72 21.33
CA LYS A 19 20.75 18.62 21.87
C LYS A 19 19.35 19.02 22.35
N ASN A 20 18.87 20.22 22.01
CA ASN A 20 17.50 20.62 22.28
C ASN A 20 16.56 20.01 21.24
N LEU A 21 15.35 19.64 21.66
CA LEU A 21 14.32 19.14 20.75
C LEU A 21 13.66 20.33 20.02
N LYS A 22 13.69 20.29 18.68
CA LYS A 22 12.90 21.14 17.82
C LYS A 22 11.75 20.33 17.22
N TRP A 23 10.58 20.89 17.30
CA TRP A 23 9.36 20.31 16.73
C TRP A 23 9.06 20.95 15.40
N HIS A 24 8.75 20.13 14.42
CA HIS A 24 8.37 20.54 13.07
C HIS A 24 7.00 19.96 12.77
N GLU A 25 6.14 20.78 12.23
CA GLU A 25 4.83 20.35 11.72
C GLU A 25 4.89 20.32 10.20
N LEU A 26 4.44 19.24 9.60
CA LEU A 26 4.39 19.09 8.15
C LEU A 26 3.09 19.67 7.62
N LYS A 27 3.20 20.56 6.63
CA LYS A 27 2.07 21.16 5.92
C LYS A 27 2.30 21.04 4.42
N THR A 28 1.24 21.06 3.65
CA THR A 28 1.32 21.08 2.20
C THR A 28 1.12 22.49 1.65
N ILE A 29 1.76 22.76 0.52
CA ILE A 29 1.66 24.06 -0.16
C ILE A 29 1.08 23.83 -1.55
N HIS A 30 -0.11 24.35 -1.77
CA HIS A 30 -0.76 24.33 -3.08
C HIS A 30 -0.54 25.67 -3.79
N LYS A 31 0.20 25.62 -4.88
CA LYS A 31 0.48 26.80 -5.71
C LYS A 31 -0.72 27.15 -6.57
N LYS A 32 -1.05 28.42 -6.62
CA LYS A 32 -2.08 28.95 -7.52
C LYS A 32 -1.39 29.58 -8.74
N GLU A 33 -1.76 29.13 -9.94
CA GLU A 33 -1.12 29.59 -11.19
C GLU A 33 -1.29 31.10 -11.46
N GLU A 34 -2.34 31.73 -10.92
CA GLU A 34 -2.68 33.14 -11.22
C GLU A 34 -2.64 34.09 -10.01
N SER A 35 -2.12 33.66 -8.87
CA SER A 35 -2.14 34.48 -7.63
C SER A 35 -0.78 34.49 -6.95
N SER A 36 -0.44 35.63 -6.35
CA SER A 36 0.81 35.80 -5.59
C SER A 36 0.82 35.14 -4.21
N SER A 37 -0.23 34.43 -3.81
CA SER A 37 -0.33 33.74 -2.53
C SER A 37 -0.57 32.26 -2.70
N ASP A 38 0.30 31.44 -2.10
CA ASP A 38 0.12 30.01 -2.00
C ASP A 38 -0.90 29.67 -0.89
N TYR A 39 -1.61 28.54 -1.06
CA TYR A 39 -2.45 27.99 0.00
C TYR A 39 -1.66 26.97 0.80
N ILE A 40 -1.69 27.14 2.13
CA ILE A 40 -1.08 26.20 3.07
C ILE A 40 -2.21 25.35 3.66
N PHE A 41 -2.11 24.03 3.50
CA PHE A 41 -3.06 23.09 4.07
C PHE A 41 -2.39 22.29 5.21
N GLU A 42 -3.17 22.05 6.24
CA GLU A 42 -2.82 21.04 7.23
C GLU A 42 -2.96 19.64 6.62
N MET A 43 -2.21 18.66 7.12
CA MET A 43 -2.25 17.30 6.56
C MET A 43 -3.63 16.65 6.62
N PHE A 44 -4.46 17.00 7.59
CA PHE A 44 -5.83 16.49 7.70
C PHE A 44 -6.81 17.09 6.67
N GLU A 45 -6.43 18.19 6.02
CA GLU A 45 -7.21 18.81 4.94
C GLU A 45 -6.90 18.18 3.58
N GLU A 46 -5.84 17.37 3.52
CA GLU A 46 -5.47 16.61 2.33
C GLU A 46 -6.36 15.37 2.14
N SER A 47 -6.33 14.82 0.91
CA SER A 47 -7.01 13.56 0.63
C SER A 47 -6.33 12.40 1.36
N ASP A 48 -7.10 11.34 1.66
CA ASP A 48 -6.58 10.11 2.25
C ASP A 48 -5.42 9.53 1.40
N GLY A 49 -5.51 9.65 0.07
CA GLY A 49 -4.46 9.20 -0.83
C GLY A 49 -3.17 9.99 -0.67
N THR A 50 -3.26 11.32 -0.53
CA THR A 50 -2.10 12.20 -0.26
C THR A 50 -1.46 11.83 1.08
N SER A 51 -2.27 11.72 2.14
CA SER A 51 -1.80 11.33 3.47
C SER A 51 -1.12 9.95 3.43
N ARG A 52 -1.70 9.00 2.72
CA ARG A 52 -1.12 7.64 2.56
C ARG A 52 0.23 7.67 1.85
N LEU A 53 0.42 8.52 0.85
CA LEU A 53 1.73 8.69 0.21
C LEU A 53 2.79 9.21 1.17
N PHE A 54 2.42 10.12 2.07
CA PHE A 54 3.33 10.61 3.10
C PHE A 54 3.76 9.50 4.07
N ASP A 55 2.90 8.55 4.40
CA ASP A 55 3.24 7.39 5.24
C ASP A 55 4.36 6.54 4.63
N PHE A 56 4.46 6.46 3.30
CA PHE A 56 5.50 5.69 2.62
C PHE A 56 6.86 6.41 2.55
N ILE A 57 6.91 7.73 2.67
CA ILE A 57 8.17 8.49 2.52
C ILE A 57 9.26 8.04 3.51
N PRO A 58 9.00 7.89 4.81
CA PRO A 58 10.01 7.42 5.76
C PRO A 58 10.55 6.03 5.40
N MET A 59 9.67 5.12 4.99
CA MET A 59 10.05 3.78 4.55
C MET A 59 10.94 3.82 3.30
N LEU A 60 10.57 4.59 2.28
CA LEU A 60 11.36 4.73 1.05
C LEU A 60 12.73 5.35 1.31
N ILE A 61 12.83 6.26 2.27
CA ILE A 61 14.12 6.83 2.69
C ILE A 61 14.96 5.76 3.40
N ASP A 62 14.34 4.99 4.29
CA ASP A 62 15.03 3.93 5.05
C ASP A 62 15.54 2.81 4.13
N MET A 63 14.74 2.41 3.13
CA MET A 63 15.11 1.44 2.11
C MET A 63 16.37 1.79 1.32
N ARG A 64 16.73 3.06 1.22
CA ARG A 64 17.95 3.51 0.54
C ARG A 64 19.21 3.28 1.36
N ALA A 65 19.08 3.19 2.66
CA ALA A 65 20.18 3.15 3.61
C ALA A 65 20.34 1.79 4.29
N ASN A 66 19.25 1.04 4.43
CA ASN A 66 19.21 -0.17 5.24
C ASN A 66 18.64 -1.35 4.45
N ASP A 67 19.19 -2.51 4.70
CA ASP A 67 18.60 -3.80 4.31
C ASP A 67 17.71 -4.29 5.45
N ALA A 68 16.40 -4.26 5.23
CA ALA A 68 15.39 -4.68 6.20
C ALA A 68 14.23 -5.39 5.52
N VAL A 69 13.39 -6.03 6.30
CA VAL A 69 12.11 -6.59 5.83
C VAL A 69 11.01 -5.57 6.14
N TYR A 70 10.33 -5.11 5.10
CA TYR A 70 9.22 -4.18 5.19
C TYR A 70 7.92 -4.96 4.99
N VAL A 71 6.98 -4.79 5.91
CA VAL A 71 5.68 -5.44 5.84
C VAL A 71 4.60 -4.36 5.75
N ILE A 72 3.78 -4.41 4.71
CA ILE A 72 2.71 -3.43 4.47
C ILE A 72 1.41 -4.18 4.26
N ASP A 73 0.46 -3.94 5.14
CA ASP A 73 -0.90 -4.43 4.95
C ASP A 73 -1.70 -3.44 4.10
N GLU A 74 -2.45 -3.95 3.11
CA GLU A 74 -3.24 -3.15 2.18
C GLU A 74 -2.44 -2.00 1.55
N VAL A 75 -1.40 -2.34 0.77
CA VAL A 75 -0.53 -1.35 0.12
C VAL A 75 -1.29 -0.40 -0.82
N ASP A 76 -2.40 -0.85 -1.38
CA ASP A 76 -3.30 -0.12 -2.29
C ASP A 76 -4.35 0.73 -1.57
N ARG A 77 -4.47 0.63 -0.24
CA ARG A 77 -5.48 1.36 0.52
C ARG A 77 -5.39 2.86 0.26
N SER A 78 -6.53 3.45 -0.11
CA SER A 78 -6.68 4.88 -0.44
C SER A 78 -5.82 5.39 -1.60
N LEU A 79 -5.13 4.50 -2.33
CA LEU A 79 -4.31 4.88 -3.47
C LEU A 79 -5.00 4.56 -4.80
N HIS A 80 -4.73 5.39 -5.80
CA HIS A 80 -5.04 5.04 -7.17
C HIS A 80 -4.15 3.87 -7.63
N PRO A 81 -4.65 2.88 -8.40
CA PRO A 81 -3.86 1.72 -8.83
C PRO A 81 -2.50 2.06 -9.45
N MET A 82 -2.44 3.16 -10.22
CA MET A 82 -1.18 3.63 -10.81
C MET A 82 -0.15 4.09 -9.76
N LEU A 83 -0.59 4.59 -8.62
CA LEU A 83 0.32 4.98 -7.54
C LEU A 83 0.87 3.76 -6.81
N THR A 84 0.04 2.74 -6.58
CA THR A 84 0.49 1.46 -6.03
C THR A 84 1.51 0.79 -6.93
N LEU A 85 1.24 0.75 -8.25
CA LEU A 85 2.20 0.27 -9.25
C LEU A 85 3.52 1.04 -9.15
N LYS A 86 3.44 2.37 -9.04
CA LYS A 86 4.63 3.24 -8.96
C LYS A 86 5.46 3.00 -7.70
N LEU A 87 4.82 2.72 -6.57
CA LEU A 87 5.52 2.32 -5.33
C LEU A 87 6.31 1.03 -5.52
N LEU A 88 5.73 0.02 -6.17
CA LEU A 88 6.40 -1.25 -6.45
C LEU A 88 7.57 -1.07 -7.44
N GLU A 89 7.41 -0.22 -8.46
CA GLU A 89 8.49 0.14 -9.37
C GLU A 89 9.64 0.86 -8.63
N MET A 90 9.32 1.77 -7.73
CA MET A 90 10.32 2.46 -6.91
C MET A 90 11.06 1.49 -6.02
N TYR A 91 10.35 0.58 -5.33
CA TYR A 91 10.97 -0.49 -4.54
C TYR A 91 11.96 -1.29 -5.40
N ASN A 92 11.53 -1.79 -6.55
CA ASN A 92 12.40 -2.56 -7.44
C ASN A 92 13.62 -1.77 -7.92
N SER A 93 13.49 -0.46 -8.12
CA SER A 93 14.61 0.41 -8.49
C SER A 93 15.63 0.62 -7.38
N LEU A 94 15.26 0.40 -6.13
CA LEU A 94 16.14 0.49 -4.97
C LEU A 94 16.90 -0.81 -4.71
N LEU A 95 16.47 -1.93 -5.28
CA LEU A 95 17.14 -3.22 -5.11
C LEU A 95 18.52 -3.17 -5.78
N ARG A 96 19.54 -3.50 -5.01
CA ARG A 96 20.91 -3.74 -5.47
C ARG A 96 21.16 -5.24 -5.60
N SER A 97 22.16 -5.63 -6.37
CA SER A 97 22.51 -7.06 -6.56
C SER A 97 22.92 -7.79 -5.28
N ASP A 98 23.36 -7.05 -4.28
CA ASP A 98 23.79 -7.53 -2.96
C ASP A 98 22.76 -7.22 -1.85
N SER A 99 21.61 -6.66 -2.19
CA SER A 99 20.59 -6.26 -1.21
C SER A 99 19.93 -7.48 -0.57
N GLN A 100 19.78 -7.40 0.75
CA GLN A 100 18.99 -8.34 1.56
C GLN A 100 17.60 -7.76 1.89
N MET A 101 17.27 -6.63 1.30
CA MET A 101 15.99 -5.95 1.51
C MET A 101 14.84 -6.78 0.96
N GLN A 102 13.74 -6.87 1.70
CA GLN A 102 12.51 -7.55 1.29
C GLN A 102 11.29 -6.66 1.53
N LEU A 103 10.34 -6.73 0.61
CA LEU A 103 9.02 -6.13 0.77
C LEU A 103 7.96 -7.24 0.74
N ILE A 104 7.17 -7.32 1.80
CA ILE A 104 6.00 -8.19 1.91
C ILE A 104 4.79 -7.28 1.98
N CYS A 105 3.86 -7.38 1.04
CA CYS A 105 2.67 -6.56 1.07
C CYS A 105 1.42 -7.36 0.71
N THR A 106 0.30 -7.02 1.35
CA THR A 106 -1.03 -7.48 0.93
C THR A 106 -1.68 -6.45 0.04
N THR A 107 -2.56 -6.89 -0.85
CA THR A 107 -3.28 -6.01 -1.77
C THR A 107 -4.58 -6.66 -2.25
N HIS A 108 -5.58 -5.84 -2.56
CA HIS A 108 -6.80 -6.22 -3.26
C HIS A 108 -6.77 -5.81 -4.73
N GLU A 109 -5.69 -5.17 -5.20
CA GLU A 109 -5.57 -4.61 -6.55
C GLU A 109 -5.15 -5.68 -7.56
N SER A 110 -6.13 -6.28 -8.22
CA SER A 110 -5.91 -7.35 -9.19
C SER A 110 -5.15 -6.91 -10.46
N ASN A 111 -5.13 -5.61 -10.79
CA ASN A 111 -4.39 -5.11 -11.94
C ASN A 111 -2.88 -5.32 -11.80
N LEU A 112 -2.37 -5.38 -10.57
CA LEU A 112 -0.96 -5.64 -10.30
C LEU A 112 -0.51 -6.99 -10.86
N LEU A 113 -1.41 -7.97 -10.95
CA LEU A 113 -1.11 -9.29 -11.51
C LEU A 113 -0.75 -9.28 -13.01
N SER A 114 -1.09 -8.18 -13.72
CA SER A 114 -0.80 -8.04 -15.15
C SER A 114 0.15 -6.90 -15.49
N THR A 115 0.31 -5.92 -14.59
CA THR A 115 1.03 -4.68 -14.87
C THR A 115 2.27 -4.46 -14.01
N ALA A 116 2.29 -5.04 -12.80
CA ALA A 116 3.39 -4.83 -11.88
C ALA A 116 4.65 -5.60 -12.31
N PRO A 117 5.84 -5.07 -12.02
CA PRO A 117 7.11 -5.72 -12.27
C PRO A 117 7.41 -6.76 -11.18
N ILE A 118 6.51 -7.75 -11.05
CA ILE A 118 6.58 -8.84 -10.08
C ILE A 118 6.68 -10.18 -10.81
N ARG A 119 7.43 -11.11 -10.23
CA ARG A 119 7.58 -12.47 -10.76
C ARG A 119 6.47 -13.37 -10.22
N GLN A 120 6.20 -14.49 -10.91
CA GLN A 120 5.18 -15.44 -10.47
C GLN A 120 5.49 -16.07 -9.10
N ASP A 121 6.76 -16.24 -8.76
CA ASP A 121 7.21 -16.76 -7.47
C ASP A 121 7.06 -15.76 -6.31
N GLU A 122 6.82 -14.48 -6.62
CA GLU A 122 6.54 -13.43 -5.65
C GLU A 122 5.05 -13.26 -5.33
N VAL A 123 4.19 -13.92 -6.12
CA VAL A 123 2.72 -13.81 -5.96
C VAL A 123 2.19 -14.98 -5.15
N TRP A 124 1.48 -14.64 -4.09
CA TRP A 124 0.84 -15.60 -3.19
C TRP A 124 -0.63 -15.26 -2.99
N PHE A 125 -1.47 -16.27 -2.99
CA PHE A 125 -2.90 -16.15 -2.74
C PHE A 125 -3.22 -16.64 -1.33
N VAL A 126 -4.07 -15.88 -0.63
CA VAL A 126 -4.58 -16.24 0.69
C VAL A 126 -6.08 -16.50 0.56
N GLU A 127 -6.51 -17.68 0.94
CA GLU A 127 -7.90 -18.09 0.93
C GLU A 127 -8.32 -18.57 2.31
N LYS A 128 -9.56 -18.25 2.69
CA LYS A 128 -10.15 -18.75 3.91
C LYS A 128 -11.17 -19.82 3.58
N ASP A 129 -11.01 -21.01 4.14
CA ASP A 129 -11.94 -22.12 3.93
C ASP A 129 -13.23 -21.95 4.73
N LYS A 130 -14.17 -22.91 4.53
CA LYS A 130 -15.47 -22.92 5.23
C LYS A 130 -15.35 -23.11 6.75
N LYS A 131 -14.21 -23.60 7.24
CA LYS A 131 -13.93 -23.78 8.66
C LYS A 131 -13.28 -22.54 9.29
N GLY A 132 -12.94 -21.54 8.44
CA GLY A 132 -12.24 -20.33 8.87
C GLY A 132 -10.73 -20.48 8.92
N GLU A 133 -10.16 -21.56 8.40
CA GLU A 133 -8.72 -21.77 8.29
C GLU A 133 -8.18 -21.02 7.07
N SER A 134 -7.04 -20.33 7.24
CA SER A 134 -6.39 -19.61 6.15
C SER A 134 -5.35 -20.50 5.46
N HIS A 135 -5.41 -20.54 4.14
CA HIS A 135 -4.50 -21.29 3.29
C HIS A 135 -3.72 -20.33 2.40
N LEU A 136 -2.43 -20.59 2.26
CA LEU A 136 -1.52 -19.82 1.43
C LEU A 136 -1.06 -20.69 0.28
N SER A 137 -1.19 -20.20 -0.96
CA SER A 137 -0.73 -20.91 -2.17
C SER A 137 0.05 -19.98 -3.09
N SER A 138 1.15 -20.48 -3.67
CA SER A 138 1.94 -19.72 -4.64
C SER A 138 1.34 -19.79 -6.03
N LEU A 139 1.38 -18.68 -6.77
CA LEU A 139 1.00 -18.66 -8.19
C LEU A 139 1.81 -19.68 -9.02
N CYS A 140 3.05 -19.97 -8.64
CA CYS A 140 3.89 -20.98 -9.30
C CYS A 140 3.29 -22.40 -9.27
N GLU A 141 2.47 -22.73 -8.27
CA GLU A 141 1.83 -24.04 -8.15
C GLU A 141 0.80 -24.26 -9.26
N TYR A 142 0.17 -23.20 -9.73
CA TYR A 142 -0.87 -23.26 -10.76
C TYR A 142 -0.35 -23.29 -12.19
N LYS A 143 0.93 -22.94 -12.44
CA LYS A 143 1.56 -22.92 -13.78
C LYS A 143 0.68 -22.22 -14.82
N PRO A 144 0.35 -20.94 -14.64
CA PRO A 144 -0.62 -20.23 -15.48
C PRO A 144 -0.16 -20.21 -16.94
N ARG A 145 -1.09 -20.56 -17.85
CA ARG A 145 -0.88 -20.52 -19.31
C ARG A 145 -1.59 -19.34 -19.98
N GLU A 146 -2.27 -18.53 -19.19
CA GLU A 146 -3.08 -17.39 -19.61
C GLU A 146 -2.66 -16.13 -18.85
N ASN A 147 -3.32 -15.02 -19.15
CA ASN A 147 -3.21 -13.81 -18.35
C ASN A 147 -3.60 -14.10 -16.90
N VAL A 148 -2.67 -13.84 -15.96
CA VAL A 148 -2.84 -14.18 -14.54
C VAL A 148 -4.01 -13.43 -13.92
N GLN A 149 -4.18 -12.15 -14.21
CA GLN A 149 -5.30 -11.35 -13.72
C GLN A 149 -6.65 -11.96 -14.16
N LYS A 150 -6.75 -12.35 -15.43
CA LYS A 150 -7.99 -12.98 -15.95
C LYS A 150 -8.25 -14.32 -15.25
N GLY A 151 -7.20 -15.12 -15.04
CA GLY A 151 -7.31 -16.38 -14.30
C GLY A 151 -7.78 -16.16 -12.86
N TYR A 152 -7.23 -15.16 -12.19
CA TYR A 152 -7.61 -14.77 -10.84
C TYR A 152 -9.09 -14.36 -10.78
N LEU A 153 -9.53 -13.42 -11.63
CA LEU A 153 -10.92 -12.94 -11.68
C LEU A 153 -11.93 -14.05 -12.03
N ASN A 154 -11.49 -15.10 -12.70
CA ASN A 154 -12.30 -16.29 -12.97
C ASN A 154 -12.25 -17.35 -11.84
N GLY A 155 -11.63 -17.06 -10.71
CA GLY A 155 -11.58 -17.95 -9.56
C GLY A 155 -10.63 -19.14 -9.67
N ARG A 156 -9.71 -19.15 -10.67
CA ARG A 156 -8.82 -20.30 -10.90
C ARG A 156 -7.79 -20.53 -9.81
N TYR A 157 -7.43 -19.48 -9.07
CA TYR A 157 -6.40 -19.54 -8.04
C TYR A 157 -6.97 -19.47 -6.62
N GLY A 158 -8.30 -19.55 -6.47
CA GLY A 158 -8.96 -19.25 -5.20
C GLY A 158 -8.87 -17.77 -4.84
N ALA A 159 -8.96 -17.47 -3.54
CA ALA A 159 -8.80 -16.12 -2.97
C ALA A 159 -9.78 -15.04 -3.51
N ILE A 160 -10.86 -15.45 -4.20
CA ILE A 160 -11.94 -14.57 -4.54
C ILE A 160 -13.01 -14.65 -3.46
N PRO A 161 -13.44 -13.50 -2.89
CA PRO A 161 -14.53 -13.51 -1.91
C PRO A 161 -15.78 -14.14 -2.48
N PHE A 162 -16.30 -15.17 -1.83
CA PHE A 162 -17.60 -15.75 -2.18
C PHE A 162 -18.69 -14.87 -1.55
N PHE A 163 -19.30 -14.05 -2.37
CA PHE A 163 -20.50 -13.32 -2.01
C PHE A 163 -21.69 -14.24 -2.16
N GLY A 164 -22.11 -15.03 -1.25
CA GLY A 164 -23.29 -15.87 -1.34
C GLY A 164 -24.39 -15.37 -2.31
N GLU A 165 -25.46 -16.05 -2.47
CA GLU A 165 -26.57 -15.57 -3.30
C GLU A 165 -27.22 -14.35 -2.61
N LEU A 166 -26.92 -13.14 -3.08
CA LEU A 166 -27.53 -11.89 -2.62
C LEU A 166 -29.07 -11.91 -2.72
N ASN A 167 -29.60 -12.77 -3.57
CA ASN A 167 -31.04 -12.99 -3.72
C ASN A 167 -31.72 -13.58 -2.48
N ASN A 168 -30.94 -14.13 -1.53
CA ASN A 168 -31.46 -14.67 -0.28
C ASN A 168 -31.50 -13.65 0.87
N ILE A 169 -31.17 -12.40 0.61
CA ILE A 169 -31.31 -11.31 1.58
C ILE A 169 -32.78 -10.86 1.59
N HIS A 170 -33.51 -11.27 2.61
CA HIS A 170 -34.85 -10.76 2.86
C HIS A 170 -34.76 -9.36 3.47
N TRP A 171 -34.95 -8.33 2.63
CA TRP A 171 -34.90 -6.92 3.04
C TRP A 171 -36.09 -6.49 3.90
N ASP A 172 -37.15 -7.32 3.96
CA ASP A 172 -38.41 -7.00 4.66
C ASP A 172 -38.38 -7.24 6.18
N ASP A 173 -37.35 -7.90 6.70
CA ASP A 173 -37.25 -8.24 8.13
C ASP A 173 -36.58 -7.13 8.99
N ALA A 174 -36.27 -5.97 8.42
CA ALA A 174 -35.66 -4.82 9.08
C ALA A 174 -36.70 -3.73 9.42
N LYS A 175 -37.79 -4.08 10.15
CA LYS A 175 -38.70 -3.10 10.75
C LYS A 175 -38.69 -3.21 12.27
#